data_f3b2012a281263dcbaee985230a661a0
#
_entry.id   f3b2012a281263dcbaee985230a661a0
#
_cell.length_a   1.000
_cell.length_b   1.000
_cell.length_c   1.000
_cell.angle_alpha   90.00
_cell.angle_beta   90.00
_cell.angle_gamma   90.00
#
_symmetry.space_group_name_H-M   'P 1'
#
loop_
_entity.id
_entity.type
_entity.pdbx_description
1 polymer ?
#
loop_
_entity_poly.entity_id
_entity_poly.type
_entity_poly.pdbx_seq_one_letter_code
_entity_poly.pdbx_strand_id
1 'polypeptide(L)'
;GGPDEANAKKALAMMTNTEMLAGSAKYIAYAPYRLSSLDIIKANEPWYKDGKTEMMPQMPTSPQNTKKYFLVDPFYWADNGTEIGEKWEAMKAGL
;
A
#
# COMPACT_ATOMS: atom_id res chain seq x y z
N GLY A 1 -0.22 -21.98 16.29
CA GLY A 1 0.04 -22.39 14.91
C GLY A 1 -1.12 -23.13 14.28
N GLY A 2 -1.24 -23.02 12.98
CA GLY A 2 -2.22 -23.78 12.20
C GLY A 2 -1.76 -25.23 11.97
N PRO A 3 -2.63 -26.11 11.45
CA PRO A 3 -2.33 -27.53 11.26
C PRO A 3 -1.22 -27.80 10.22
N ASP A 4 -0.88 -26.83 9.39
CA ASP A 4 0.17 -26.95 8.35
C ASP A 4 1.08 -25.71 8.33
N GLU A 5 1.86 -25.55 9.40
CA GLU A 5 2.76 -24.41 9.58
C GLU A 5 3.83 -24.34 8.48
N ALA A 6 4.33 -25.46 8.01
CA ALA A 6 5.39 -25.49 7.01
C ALA A 6 4.92 -24.91 5.66
N ASN A 7 3.72 -25.30 5.20
CA ASN A 7 3.15 -24.76 3.97
C ASN A 7 2.64 -23.32 4.14
N ALA A 8 2.14 -22.96 5.31
CA ALA A 8 1.79 -21.58 5.61
C ALA A 8 3.00 -20.65 5.51
N LYS A 9 4.16 -21.04 6.06
CA LYS A 9 5.41 -20.28 5.92
C LYS A 9 5.87 -20.16 4.47
N LYS A 10 5.77 -21.23 3.68
CA LYS A 10 6.10 -21.19 2.24
C LYS A 10 5.18 -20.25 1.47
N ALA A 11 3.88 -20.33 1.72
CA ALA A 11 2.90 -19.44 1.10
C ALA A 11 3.18 -17.98 1.45
N LEU A 12 3.44 -17.67 2.73
CA LEU A 12 3.78 -16.33 3.17
C LEU A 12 5.06 -15.81 2.49
N ALA A 13 6.11 -16.63 2.42
CA ALA A 13 7.35 -16.27 1.75
C ALA A 13 7.15 -15.98 0.26
N MET A 14 6.30 -16.76 -0.42
CA MET A 14 5.94 -16.52 -1.82
C MET A 14 5.15 -15.21 -1.98
N MET A 15 4.11 -15.00 -1.18
CA MET A 15 3.25 -13.80 -1.25
C MET A 15 4.00 -12.51 -0.92
N THR A 16 5.09 -12.60 -0.15
CA THR A 16 5.87 -11.45 0.30
C THR A 16 7.21 -11.30 -0.43
N ASN A 17 7.42 -12.04 -1.51
CA ASN A 17 8.63 -11.87 -2.32
C ASN A 17 8.59 -10.58 -3.15
N THR A 18 9.74 -10.17 -3.66
CA THR A 18 9.93 -8.90 -4.36
C THR A 18 9.01 -8.75 -5.58
N GLU A 19 8.95 -9.80 -6.41
CA GLU A 19 8.20 -9.81 -7.68
C GLU A 19 6.69 -9.80 -7.44
N MET A 20 6.21 -10.60 -6.50
CA MET A 20 4.78 -10.67 -6.17
C MET A 20 4.27 -9.35 -5.62
N LEU A 21 5.03 -8.71 -4.73
CA LEU A 21 4.65 -7.42 -4.18
C LEU A 21 4.68 -6.30 -5.24
N ALA A 22 5.67 -6.30 -6.13
CA ALA A 22 5.71 -5.38 -7.25
C ALA A 22 4.53 -5.63 -8.20
N GLY A 23 4.24 -6.89 -8.52
CA GLY A 23 3.12 -7.30 -9.37
C GLY A 23 1.77 -6.88 -8.83
N SER A 24 1.55 -7.01 -7.51
CA SER A 24 0.31 -6.58 -6.86
C SER A 24 0.03 -5.08 -7.03
N ALA A 25 1.07 -4.27 -7.04
CA ALA A 25 0.95 -2.82 -7.23
C ALA A 25 0.43 -2.41 -8.62
N LYS A 26 0.41 -3.31 -9.60
CA LYS A 26 -0.25 -3.06 -10.89
C LYS A 26 -1.76 -2.92 -10.79
N TYR A 27 -2.37 -3.57 -9.81
CA TYR A 27 -3.82 -3.70 -9.71
C TYR A 27 -4.41 -2.99 -8.51
N ILE A 28 -3.59 -2.79 -7.47
CA ILE A 28 -4.00 -2.18 -6.20
C ILE A 28 -3.09 -0.99 -5.95
N ALA A 29 -3.66 0.20 -5.72
CA ALA A 29 -2.90 1.43 -5.49
C ALA A 29 -2.27 1.48 -4.08
N TYR A 30 -1.74 0.36 -3.60
CA TYR A 30 -0.98 0.26 -2.36
C TYR A 30 0.49 0.04 -2.63
N ALA A 31 1.31 0.81 -1.94
CA ALA A 31 2.75 0.69 -2.07
C ALA A 31 3.25 -0.61 -1.43
N PRO A 32 4.12 -1.36 -2.10
CA PRO A 32 4.79 -2.48 -1.49
C PRO A 32 5.71 -1.98 -0.35
N TYR A 33 5.85 -2.78 0.70
CA TYR A 33 6.72 -2.44 1.83
C TYR A 33 8.18 -2.84 1.62
N ARG A 34 8.51 -3.56 0.53
CA ARG A 34 9.90 -3.89 0.16
C ARG A 34 10.48 -2.84 -0.77
N LEU A 35 11.65 -2.31 -0.43
CA LEU A 35 12.37 -1.37 -1.29
C LEU A 35 12.72 -1.99 -2.64
N SER A 36 13.13 -3.26 -2.66
CA SER A 36 13.42 -3.99 -3.90
C SER A 36 12.21 -4.08 -4.85
N SER A 37 11.00 -4.11 -4.32
CA SER A 37 9.78 -4.07 -5.15
C SER A 37 9.54 -2.68 -5.74
N LEU A 38 9.87 -1.62 -4.99
CA LEU A 38 9.83 -0.25 -5.53
C LEU A 38 10.86 -0.05 -6.65
N ASP A 39 12.04 -0.67 -6.56
CA ASP A 39 13.06 -0.61 -7.60
C ASP A 39 12.56 -1.25 -8.91
N ILE A 40 11.84 -2.39 -8.83
CA ILE A 40 11.21 -3.02 -10.00
C ILE A 40 10.19 -2.07 -10.63
N ILE A 41 9.31 -1.47 -9.82
CA ILE A 41 8.28 -0.55 -10.30
C ILE A 41 8.93 0.65 -10.99
N LYS A 42 9.87 1.29 -10.33
CA LYS A 42 10.60 2.46 -10.86
C LYS A 42 11.29 2.18 -12.19
N ALA A 43 11.90 1.00 -12.32
CA ALA A 43 12.62 0.61 -13.55
C ALA A 43 11.68 0.28 -14.72
N ASN A 44 10.39 0.06 -14.47
CA ASN A 44 9.42 -0.40 -15.46
C ASN A 44 8.18 0.52 -15.57
N GLU A 45 8.28 1.77 -15.15
CA GLU A 45 7.19 2.74 -15.31
C GLU A 45 6.84 2.98 -16.80
N PRO A 46 5.58 3.19 -17.16
CA PRO A 46 4.39 3.22 -16.30
C PRO A 46 3.95 1.82 -15.88
N TRP A 47 3.76 1.62 -14.56
CA TRP A 47 3.58 0.29 -13.97
C TRP A 47 2.13 -0.13 -13.75
N TYR A 48 1.20 0.83 -13.67
CA TYR A 48 -0.20 0.51 -13.42
C TYR A 48 -0.83 -0.26 -14.58
N LYS A 49 -1.90 -1.02 -14.29
CA LYS A 49 -2.60 -1.88 -15.26
C LYS A 49 -3.10 -1.18 -16.52
N ASP A 50 -3.26 0.13 -16.48
CA ASP A 50 -3.66 0.94 -17.65
C ASP A 50 -2.52 1.21 -18.63
N GLY A 51 -1.29 0.86 -18.26
CA GLY A 51 -0.07 1.08 -19.06
C GLY A 51 0.29 2.54 -19.30
N LYS A 52 -0.29 3.47 -18.54
CA LYS A 52 -0.09 4.92 -18.68
C LYS A 52 0.24 5.62 -17.38
N THR A 53 -0.28 5.11 -16.27
CA THR A 53 -0.13 5.74 -14.96
C THR A 53 1.19 5.36 -14.32
N GLU A 54 2.02 6.37 -14.03
CA GLU A 54 3.20 6.21 -13.20
C GLU A 54 2.81 6.04 -11.74
N MET A 55 3.33 4.99 -11.11
CA MET A 55 2.98 4.64 -9.74
C MET A 55 3.88 5.30 -8.70
N MET A 56 5.16 5.51 -9.00
CA MET A 56 6.12 6.06 -8.04
C MET A 56 5.73 7.41 -7.46
N PRO A 57 5.20 8.39 -8.22
CA PRO A 57 4.75 9.65 -7.65
C PRO A 57 3.58 9.52 -6.67
N GLN A 58 2.77 8.48 -6.83
CA GLN A 58 1.54 8.25 -6.05
C GLN A 58 1.75 7.36 -4.83
N MET A 59 2.88 6.65 -4.76
CA MET A 59 3.16 5.72 -3.64
C MET A 59 3.64 6.45 -2.39
N PRO A 60 2.97 6.28 -1.23
CA PRO A 60 3.40 6.91 0.03
C PRO A 60 4.83 6.55 0.42
N THR A 61 5.26 5.32 0.12
CA THR A 61 6.59 4.80 0.46
C THR A 61 7.67 5.13 -0.56
N SER A 62 7.35 5.86 -1.63
CA SER A 62 8.37 6.30 -2.58
C SER A 62 9.37 7.26 -1.93
N PRO A 63 10.66 7.27 -2.34
CA PRO A 63 11.68 8.11 -1.71
C PRO A 63 11.37 9.61 -1.73
N GLN A 64 10.59 10.08 -2.71
CA GLN A 64 10.18 11.48 -2.79
C GLN A 64 9.09 11.84 -1.79
N ASN A 65 8.14 10.92 -1.54
CA ASN A 65 7.01 11.14 -0.66
C ASN A 65 7.38 10.93 0.81
N THR A 66 8.30 10.00 1.09
CA THR A 66 8.79 9.76 2.46
C THR A 66 9.59 10.93 3.06
N LYS A 67 9.93 11.94 2.27
CA LYS A 67 10.55 13.17 2.79
C LYS A 67 9.57 14.07 3.55
N LYS A 68 8.27 13.89 3.35
CA LYS A 68 7.20 14.73 3.90
C LYS A 68 6.05 13.87 4.42
N TYR A 69 6.35 12.91 5.29
CA TYR A 69 5.33 12.07 5.88
C TYR A 69 5.11 12.38 7.35
N PHE A 70 3.98 12.01 7.87
CA PHE A 70 3.72 11.88 9.29
C PHE A 70 3.20 10.48 9.59
N LEU A 71 3.45 10.01 10.79
CA LEU A 71 2.91 8.73 11.23
C LEU A 71 1.47 8.91 11.67
N VAL A 72 0.61 7.98 11.25
CA VAL A 72 -0.75 7.92 11.76
C VAL A 72 -0.70 7.56 13.24
N ASP A 73 -1.34 8.36 14.08
CA ASP A 73 -1.48 8.08 15.50
C ASP A 73 -2.67 7.11 15.72
N PRO A 74 -2.41 5.85 16.08
CA PRO A 74 -3.47 4.87 16.26
C PRO A 74 -4.38 5.19 17.46
N PHE A 75 -3.88 5.85 18.50
CA PHE A 75 -4.67 6.24 19.66
C PHE A 75 -5.63 7.38 19.30
N TYR A 76 -5.14 8.39 18.59
CA TYR A 76 -5.98 9.45 18.06
C TYR A 76 -7.15 8.90 17.23
N TRP A 77 -6.87 7.95 16.33
CA TRP A 77 -7.91 7.34 15.49
C TRP A 77 -8.84 6.40 16.26
N ALA A 78 -8.37 5.75 17.31
CA ALA A 78 -9.23 4.96 18.19
C ALA A 78 -10.29 5.84 18.89
N ASP A 79 -9.88 7.04 19.33
CA ASP A 79 -10.76 7.95 20.06
C ASP A 79 -11.66 8.77 19.14
N ASN A 80 -11.19 9.15 17.96
CA ASN A 80 -11.87 10.15 17.10
C ASN A 80 -12.37 9.56 15.76
N GLY A 81 -12.03 8.33 15.42
CA GLY A 81 -12.31 7.74 14.11
C GLY A 81 -13.78 7.70 13.74
N THR A 82 -14.67 7.44 14.70
CA THR A 82 -16.11 7.39 14.47
C THR A 82 -16.64 8.78 14.09
N GLU A 83 -16.33 9.80 14.88
CA GLU A 83 -16.79 11.18 14.62
C GLU A 83 -16.23 11.71 13.29
N ILE A 84 -14.94 11.45 13.01
CA ILE A 84 -14.32 11.84 11.74
C ILE A 84 -14.98 11.13 10.57
N GLY A 85 -15.28 9.82 10.71
CA GLY A 85 -15.99 9.04 9.71
C GLY A 85 -17.37 9.60 9.40
N GLU A 86 -18.14 9.95 10.40
CA GLU A 86 -19.47 10.57 10.25
C GLU A 86 -19.38 11.93 9.51
N LYS A 87 -18.42 12.76 9.88
CA LYS A 87 -18.16 14.04 9.20
C LYS A 87 -17.75 13.83 7.73
N TRP A 88 -16.95 12.82 7.46
CA TRP A 88 -16.55 12.46 6.12
C TRP A 88 -17.74 12.02 5.26
N GLU A 89 -18.60 11.14 5.79
CA GLU A 89 -19.80 10.69 5.08
C GLU A 89 -20.79 11.85 4.84
N ALA A 90 -20.98 12.72 5.83
CA ALA A 90 -21.80 13.92 5.69
C ALA A 90 -21.26 14.87 4.60
N MET A 91 -19.95 15.06 4.55
CA MET A 91 -19.30 15.86 3.51
C MET A 91 -19.54 15.27 2.11
N LYS A 92 -19.37 13.96 1.95
CA LYS A 92 -19.61 13.28 0.66
C LYS A 92 -21.07 13.36 0.22
N ALA A 93 -22.01 13.27 1.17
CA ALA A 93 -23.43 13.35 0.85
C ALA A 93 -23.88 14.78 0.44
N GLY A 94 -23.09 15.80 0.78
CA GLY A 94 -23.31 17.18 0.37
C GLY A 94 -22.64 17.56 -0.96
N LEU A 95 -21.86 16.66 -1.51
CA LEU A 95 -21.23 16.84 -2.82
C LEU A 95 -22.15 16.34 -3.94
#